data_58f45c77ea83b054443428ac553687ea
#
_entry.id   58f45c77ea83b054443428ac553687ea
#
_cell.length_a   1.000
_cell.length_b   1.000
_cell.length_c   1.000
_cell.angle_alpha   90.00
_cell.angle_beta   90.00
_cell.angle_gamma   90.00
#
_symmetry.space_group_name_H-M   'P 1'
#
loop_
_entity.id
_entity.type
_entity.pdbx_description
1 polymer ?
#
loop_
_entity_poly.entity_id
_entity_poly.type
_entity_poly.pdbx_seq_one_letter_code
_entity_poly.pdbx_strand_id
1 'polypeptide(L)'
;MTARETACLPPIERSVEVSWEQRAAFDRFCHRFAEWWPVATHSIGEHRVERLVFEPRVGGIICEEHFDGRRFQWGTVTLWDPPNRVGFSWHPSRDPVTAQEVEVTFSMSPKGTLVTLRSWGWERWGKGAKSARRGY
;
A
#
# COMPACT_ATOMS: atom_id res chain seq x y z
N MET A 1 4.10 -29.72 11.61
CA MET A 1 3.14 -28.61 11.80
C MET A 1 3.34 -27.55 10.75
N THR A 2 2.99 -27.90 9.56
CA THR A 2 3.18 -27.01 8.42
C THR A 2 2.31 -25.74 8.49
N ALA A 3 1.10 -25.85 9.00
CA ALA A 3 0.21 -24.71 9.15
C ALA A 3 0.80 -23.61 10.05
N ARG A 4 1.55 -24.02 11.07
CA ARG A 4 2.20 -23.07 11.98
C ARG A 4 3.37 -22.34 11.31
N GLU A 5 4.08 -23.01 10.42
CA GLU A 5 5.22 -22.43 9.72
C GLU A 5 4.79 -21.34 8.72
N THR A 6 3.57 -21.46 8.18
CA THR A 6 3.04 -20.49 7.23
C THR A 6 2.13 -19.45 7.87
N ALA A 7 1.73 -19.66 9.14
CA ALA A 7 0.72 -18.85 9.80
C ALA A 7 1.23 -17.49 10.28
N CYS A 8 2.54 -17.29 10.40
CA CYS A 8 3.09 -16.09 11.00
C CYS A 8 4.38 -15.67 10.30
N LEU A 9 4.24 -14.95 9.20
CA LEU A 9 5.38 -14.28 8.62
C LEU A 9 5.56 -12.92 9.32
N PRO A 10 6.80 -12.55 9.67
CA PRO A 10 7.02 -11.28 10.36
C PRO A 10 6.64 -10.10 9.48
N PRO A 11 6.18 -8.98 10.09
CA PRO A 11 5.89 -7.76 9.33
C PRO A 11 7.12 -7.24 8.59
N ILE A 12 6.87 -6.57 7.48
CA ILE A 12 7.87 -5.72 6.85
C ILE A 12 7.73 -4.34 7.46
N GLU A 13 8.86 -3.70 7.75
CA GLU A 13 8.87 -2.32 8.21
C GLU A 13 9.96 -1.56 7.46
N ARG A 14 9.59 -0.42 6.90
CA ARG A 14 10.48 0.46 6.15
C ARG A 14 10.21 1.90 6.55
N SER A 15 11.26 2.68 6.68
CA SER A 15 11.14 4.09 7.04
C SER A 15 11.98 4.95 6.12
N VAL A 16 11.49 6.16 5.86
CA VAL A 16 12.22 7.18 5.12
C VAL A 16 11.91 8.55 5.74
N GLU A 17 12.91 9.40 5.84
CA GLU A 17 12.72 10.77 6.28
C GLU A 17 12.62 11.68 5.05
N VAL A 18 11.56 12.48 5.00
CA VAL A 18 11.33 13.41 3.90
C VAL A 18 11.36 14.84 4.42
N SER A 19 11.69 15.80 3.55
CA SER A 19 11.83 17.20 3.94
C SER A 19 10.51 17.95 4.05
N TRP A 20 9.38 17.32 3.72
CA TRP A 20 8.07 17.93 3.81
C TRP A 20 7.54 17.86 5.23
N GLU A 21 6.72 18.86 5.62
CA GLU A 21 6.00 18.77 6.89
C GLU A 21 4.99 17.62 6.88
N GLN A 22 4.52 17.23 8.06
CA GLN A 22 3.66 16.06 8.24
C GLN A 22 2.43 16.06 7.33
N ARG A 23 1.71 17.18 7.27
CA ARG A 23 0.49 17.27 6.46
C ARG A 23 0.80 17.14 4.97
N ALA A 24 1.85 17.79 4.51
CA ALA A 24 2.25 17.73 3.11
C ALA A 24 2.69 16.31 2.73
N ALA A 25 3.42 15.64 3.61
CA ALA A 25 3.85 14.26 3.38
C ALA A 25 2.65 13.32 3.29
N PHE A 26 1.68 13.46 4.19
CA PHE A 26 0.46 12.67 4.17
C PHE A 26 -0.33 12.90 2.87
N ASP A 27 -0.54 14.15 2.49
CA ASP A 27 -1.31 14.49 1.31
C ASP A 27 -0.64 13.98 0.03
N ARG A 28 0.68 14.07 -0.06
CA ARG A 28 1.40 13.53 -1.22
C ARG A 28 1.28 12.01 -1.31
N PHE A 29 1.33 11.33 -0.17
CA PHE A 29 1.17 9.88 -0.18
C PHE A 29 -0.21 9.48 -0.70
N CYS A 30 -1.27 10.10 -0.20
CA CYS A 30 -2.63 9.66 -0.46
C CYS A 30 -3.22 10.28 -1.74
N HIS A 31 -3.10 11.61 -1.90
CA HIS A 31 -3.77 12.31 -2.99
C HIS A 31 -2.94 12.36 -4.28
N ARG A 32 -1.63 12.16 -4.16
CA ARG A 32 -0.71 12.19 -5.30
C ARG A 32 -0.01 10.84 -5.48
N PHE A 33 -0.75 9.78 -5.20
CA PHE A 33 -0.25 8.40 -5.22
C PHE A 33 0.40 8.05 -6.57
N ALA A 34 -0.20 8.48 -7.67
CA ALA A 34 0.31 8.20 -9.00
C ALA A 34 1.68 8.82 -9.28
N GLU A 35 2.08 9.85 -8.54
CA GLU A 35 3.35 10.51 -8.77
C GLU A 35 4.55 9.71 -8.27
N TRP A 36 4.35 8.90 -7.24
CA TRP A 36 5.46 8.13 -6.66
C TRP A 36 5.36 6.62 -6.93
N TRP A 37 4.19 6.14 -7.36
CA TRP A 37 4.03 4.72 -7.67
C TRP A 37 4.57 4.42 -9.07
N PRO A 38 5.45 3.40 -9.23
CA PRO A 38 6.01 3.07 -10.54
C PRO A 38 5.00 2.33 -11.42
N VAL A 39 4.09 3.05 -12.03
CA VAL A 39 2.96 2.52 -12.81
C VAL A 39 3.42 1.59 -13.93
N ALA A 40 4.48 1.96 -14.63
CA ALA A 40 4.93 1.20 -15.80
C ALA A 40 5.43 -0.21 -15.46
N THR A 41 5.88 -0.43 -14.23
CA THR A 41 6.52 -1.71 -13.85
C THR A 41 5.77 -2.46 -12.76
N HIS A 42 4.93 -1.79 -11.96
CA HIS A 42 4.31 -2.37 -10.77
C HIS A 42 2.79 -2.35 -10.78
N SER A 43 2.17 -1.84 -11.85
CA SER A 43 0.73 -1.88 -12.02
C SER A 43 0.32 -3.11 -12.83
N ILE A 44 -0.94 -3.52 -12.68
CA ILE A 44 -1.49 -4.66 -13.42
C ILE A 44 -1.41 -4.43 -14.92
N GLY A 45 -1.85 -3.25 -15.37
CA GLY A 45 -1.91 -2.90 -16.79
C GLY A 45 -0.69 -2.19 -17.32
N GLU A 46 0.28 -1.85 -16.47
CA GLU A 46 1.49 -1.12 -16.86
C GLU A 46 1.15 0.13 -17.68
N HIS A 47 1.57 0.18 -18.94
CA HIS A 47 1.33 1.34 -19.82
C HIS A 47 -0.15 1.52 -20.24
N ARG A 48 -1.03 0.57 -19.94
CA ARG A 48 -2.48 0.70 -20.19
C ARG A 48 -3.19 1.51 -19.12
N VAL A 49 -2.51 1.79 -18.00
CA VAL A 49 -3.09 2.53 -16.89
C VAL A 49 -3.26 3.99 -17.27
N GLU A 50 -4.48 4.49 -17.17
CA GLU A 50 -4.79 5.89 -17.34
C GLU A 50 -4.54 6.67 -16.05
N ARG A 51 -5.00 6.12 -14.92
CA ARG A 51 -4.82 6.76 -13.63
C ARG A 51 -4.88 5.78 -12.47
N LEU A 52 -4.34 6.19 -11.34
CA LEU A 52 -4.47 5.52 -10.06
C LEU A 52 -5.47 6.26 -9.20
N VAL A 53 -6.32 5.53 -8.53
CA VAL A 53 -7.36 6.07 -7.65
C VAL A 53 -7.06 5.64 -6.22
N PHE A 54 -7.09 6.60 -5.31
CA PHE A 54 -6.96 6.36 -3.87
C PHE A 54 -8.06 7.19 -3.20
N GLU A 55 -9.16 6.55 -2.82
CA GLU A 55 -10.28 7.25 -2.20
C GLU A 55 -9.97 7.56 -0.74
N PRO A 56 -10.00 8.84 -0.33
CA PRO A 56 -9.51 9.28 0.97
C PRO A 56 -10.56 9.13 2.09
N ARG A 57 -10.92 7.89 2.41
CA ARG A 57 -11.85 7.60 3.50
C ARG A 57 -11.82 6.11 3.83
N VAL A 58 -12.26 5.74 5.03
CA VAL A 58 -12.48 4.33 5.38
C VAL A 58 -13.52 3.73 4.43
N GLY A 59 -13.21 2.55 3.92
CA GLY A 59 -14.05 1.90 2.90
C GLY A 59 -13.77 2.36 1.48
N GLY A 60 -12.95 3.39 1.31
CA GLY A 60 -12.52 3.84 -0.01
C GLY A 60 -11.68 2.79 -0.73
N ILE A 61 -11.71 2.79 -2.05
CA ILE A 61 -10.96 1.83 -2.84
C ILE A 61 -9.65 2.41 -3.35
N ILE A 62 -8.67 1.53 -3.53
CA ILE A 62 -7.42 1.82 -4.21
C ILE A 62 -7.42 0.96 -5.46
N CYS A 63 -7.34 1.60 -6.63
CA CYS A 63 -7.41 0.87 -7.89
C CYS A 63 -6.64 1.56 -9.00
N GLU A 64 -6.39 0.80 -10.07
CA GLU A 64 -5.93 1.36 -11.33
C GLU A 64 -7.10 1.38 -12.32
N GLU A 65 -7.19 2.47 -13.10
CA GLU A 65 -8.15 2.58 -14.20
C GLU A 65 -7.39 2.57 -15.51
N HIS A 66 -7.81 1.73 -16.43
CA HIS A 66 -7.19 1.61 -17.74
C HIS A 66 -7.87 2.51 -18.75
N PHE A 67 -7.17 2.81 -19.85
CA PHE A 67 -7.73 3.63 -20.94
C PHE A 67 -8.98 3.05 -21.57
N ASP A 68 -9.17 1.74 -21.48
CA ASP A 68 -10.37 1.06 -22.00
C ASP A 68 -11.55 1.07 -21.01
N GLY A 69 -11.42 1.76 -19.87
CA GLY A 69 -12.46 1.90 -18.87
C GLY A 69 -12.49 0.81 -17.80
N ARG A 70 -11.65 -0.22 -17.91
CA ARG A 70 -11.59 -1.27 -16.90
C ARG A 70 -10.90 -0.78 -15.64
N ARG A 71 -11.35 -1.30 -14.49
CA ARG A 71 -10.78 -1.00 -13.18
C ARG A 71 -10.27 -2.28 -12.54
N PHE A 72 -9.13 -2.18 -11.87
CA PHE A 72 -8.54 -3.29 -11.12
C PHE A 72 -8.24 -2.81 -9.72
N GLN A 73 -8.97 -3.35 -8.75
CA GLN A 73 -8.83 -2.96 -7.35
C GLN A 73 -7.57 -3.57 -6.73
N TRP A 74 -6.81 -2.74 -6.04
CA TRP A 74 -5.61 -3.18 -5.32
C TRP A 74 -5.86 -3.35 -3.83
N GLY A 75 -6.83 -2.64 -3.27
CA GLY A 75 -7.13 -2.69 -1.85
C GLY A 75 -8.24 -1.76 -1.44
N THR A 76 -8.45 -1.72 -0.14
CA THR A 76 -9.49 -0.91 0.50
C THR A 76 -8.88 -0.18 1.69
N VAL A 77 -9.21 1.09 1.86
CA VAL A 77 -8.77 1.88 3.02
C VAL A 77 -9.47 1.36 4.28
N THR A 78 -8.68 0.96 5.26
CA THR A 78 -9.17 0.40 6.52
C THR A 78 -8.99 1.34 7.70
N LEU A 79 -8.09 2.32 7.59
CA LEU A 79 -7.81 3.31 8.61
C LEU A 79 -7.53 4.64 7.95
N TRP A 80 -8.21 5.69 8.40
CA TRP A 80 -8.05 7.03 7.86
C TRP A 80 -7.92 8.02 9.03
N ASP A 81 -6.69 8.46 9.30
CA ASP A 81 -6.39 9.35 10.44
C ASP A 81 -5.36 10.42 10.03
N PRO A 82 -5.75 11.36 9.13
CA PRO A 82 -4.83 12.41 8.70
C PRO A 82 -4.54 13.40 9.83
N PRO A 83 -3.34 13.94 9.94
CA PRO A 83 -2.18 13.67 9.08
C PRO A 83 -1.24 12.60 9.68
N ASN A 84 -1.74 11.75 10.58
CA ASN A 84 -0.91 10.85 11.38
C ASN A 84 -0.66 9.51 10.69
N ARG A 85 -1.71 8.90 10.13
CA ARG A 85 -1.58 7.56 9.57
C ARG A 85 -2.72 7.21 8.61
N VAL A 86 -2.45 6.26 7.74
CA VAL A 86 -3.42 5.65 6.84
C VAL A 86 -3.16 4.16 6.78
N GLY A 87 -4.21 3.37 6.74
CA GLY A 87 -4.12 1.92 6.62
C GLY A 87 -4.99 1.42 5.49
N PHE A 88 -4.54 0.34 4.85
CA PHE A 88 -5.29 -0.27 3.76
C PHE A 88 -4.92 -1.73 3.58
N SER A 89 -5.83 -2.50 2.99
CA SER A 89 -5.54 -3.84 2.52
C SER A 89 -4.84 -3.76 1.16
N TRP A 90 -4.09 -4.80 0.79
CA TRP A 90 -3.25 -4.77 -0.40
C TRP A 90 -3.26 -6.11 -1.11
N HIS A 91 -3.83 -6.13 -2.32
CA HIS A 91 -3.95 -7.39 -3.07
C HIS A 91 -3.87 -7.20 -4.60
N PRO A 92 -2.89 -6.45 -5.14
CA PRO A 92 -2.81 -6.28 -6.60
C PRO A 92 -2.74 -7.62 -7.32
N SER A 93 -3.59 -7.81 -8.33
CA SER A 93 -3.68 -9.05 -9.13
C SER A 93 -4.08 -10.29 -8.33
N ARG A 94 -4.66 -10.13 -7.14
CA ARG A 94 -5.00 -11.25 -6.26
C ARG A 94 -6.41 -11.14 -5.72
N ASP A 95 -6.91 -12.26 -5.20
CA ASP A 95 -8.17 -12.29 -4.48
C ASP A 95 -8.06 -11.47 -3.19
N PRO A 96 -9.07 -10.66 -2.83
CA PRO A 96 -9.06 -9.89 -1.58
C PRO A 96 -8.81 -10.71 -0.32
N VAL A 97 -9.19 -11.99 -0.30
CA VAL A 97 -8.94 -12.87 0.85
C VAL A 97 -7.45 -13.10 1.09
N THR A 98 -6.61 -12.89 0.08
CA THR A 98 -5.15 -13.03 0.18
C THR A 98 -4.45 -11.72 0.54
N ALA A 99 -5.21 -10.66 0.78
CA ALA A 99 -4.64 -9.33 1.04
C ALA A 99 -3.79 -9.32 2.31
N GLN A 100 -2.64 -8.68 2.24
CA GLN A 100 -1.92 -8.24 3.42
C GLN A 100 -2.42 -6.87 3.84
N GLU A 101 -2.08 -6.48 5.07
CA GLU A 101 -2.39 -5.16 5.60
C GLU A 101 -1.19 -4.25 5.47
N VAL A 102 -1.45 -2.97 5.23
CA VAL A 102 -0.42 -1.94 5.19
C VAL A 102 -0.87 -0.78 6.08
N GLU A 103 0.05 -0.28 6.90
CA GLU A 103 -0.16 0.94 7.67
C GLU A 103 1.02 1.85 7.45
N VAL A 104 0.75 3.12 7.14
CA VAL A 104 1.76 4.14 6.96
C VAL A 104 1.56 5.21 8.00
N THR A 105 2.59 5.48 8.79
CA THR A 105 2.59 6.53 9.82
C THR A 105 3.48 7.68 9.40
N PHE A 106 3.06 8.88 9.79
CA PHE A 106 3.74 10.13 9.45
C PHE A 106 4.00 10.87 10.76
N SER A 107 5.25 10.87 11.20
CA SER A 107 5.63 11.53 12.45
C SER A 107 6.64 12.65 12.20
N MET A 108 6.56 13.70 13.00
CA MET A 108 7.51 14.81 12.88
C MET A 108 8.93 14.34 13.17
N SER A 109 9.87 14.85 12.39
CA SER A 109 11.29 14.54 12.54
C SER A 109 12.12 15.83 12.38
N PRO A 110 13.41 15.81 12.75
CA PRO A 110 14.26 17.01 12.63
C PRO A 110 14.33 17.61 11.24
N LYS A 111 14.22 16.79 10.18
CA LYS A 111 14.27 17.27 8.79
C LYS A 111 12.89 17.48 8.16
N GLY A 112 11.82 17.08 8.82
CA GLY A 112 10.48 17.21 8.30
C GLY A 112 9.56 16.12 8.81
N THR A 113 9.48 14.98 8.11
CA THR A 113 8.59 13.89 8.48
C THR A 113 9.29 12.54 8.30
N LEU A 114 9.17 11.69 9.31
CA LEU A 114 9.51 10.28 9.20
C LEU A 114 8.29 9.52 8.74
N VAL A 115 8.39 8.90 7.58
CA VAL A 115 7.32 8.08 6.99
C VAL A 115 7.69 6.62 7.22
N THR A 116 6.86 5.89 7.96
CA THR A 116 7.10 4.48 8.28
C THR A 116 5.98 3.63 7.71
N LEU A 117 6.33 2.71 6.84
CA LEU A 117 5.42 1.73 6.29
C LEU A 117 5.61 0.41 7.02
N ARG A 118 4.52 -0.17 7.48
CA ARG A 118 4.49 -1.49 8.10
C ARG A 118 3.47 -2.35 7.35
N SER A 119 3.88 -3.56 6.99
CA SER A 119 3.00 -4.48 6.27
C SER A 119 3.03 -5.86 6.93
N TRP A 120 1.86 -6.43 7.16
CA TRP A 120 1.69 -7.72 7.82
C TRP A 120 0.57 -8.52 7.17
N GLY A 121 0.38 -9.76 7.62
CA GLY A 121 -0.60 -10.65 7.03
C GLY A 121 -0.09 -11.34 5.78
N TRP A 122 1.21 -11.42 5.60
CA TRP A 122 1.84 -12.04 4.43
C TRP A 122 1.50 -13.50 4.27
N GLU A 123 1.20 -14.21 5.37
CA GLU A 123 0.76 -15.59 5.34
C GLU A 123 -0.52 -15.79 4.55
N ARG A 124 -1.35 -14.75 4.42
CA ARG A 124 -2.58 -14.80 3.63
C ARG A 124 -2.32 -14.93 2.13
N TRP A 125 -1.14 -14.57 1.70
CA TRP A 125 -0.73 -14.71 0.31
C TRP A 125 -0.75 -16.18 -0.13
N GLY A 126 -0.47 -17.09 0.81
CA GLY A 126 -0.41 -18.51 0.53
C GLY A 126 0.91 -18.91 -0.12
N LYS A 127 0.82 -19.79 -1.10
CA LYS A 127 2.00 -20.28 -1.81
C LYS A 127 2.77 -19.13 -2.44
N GLY A 128 4.07 -19.05 -2.14
CA GLY A 128 4.92 -17.99 -2.66
C GLY A 128 4.98 -16.73 -1.79
N ALA A 129 4.33 -16.75 -0.61
CA ALA A 129 4.31 -15.60 0.30
C ALA A 129 5.71 -15.09 0.67
N LYS A 130 6.63 -15.99 1.00
CA LYS A 130 8.00 -15.60 1.37
C LYS A 130 8.73 -14.92 0.22
N SER A 131 8.54 -15.42 -0.99
CA SER A 131 9.17 -14.86 -2.18
C SER A 131 8.59 -13.48 -2.50
N ALA A 132 7.26 -13.34 -2.44
CA ALA A 132 6.58 -12.08 -2.66
C ALA A 132 7.02 -11.02 -1.63
N ARG A 133 7.09 -11.42 -0.36
CA ARG A 133 7.50 -10.55 0.73
C ARG A 133 8.90 -9.98 0.53
N ARG A 134 9.82 -10.79 0.00
CA ARG A 134 11.19 -10.33 -0.28
C ARG A 134 11.24 -9.29 -1.39
N GLY A 135 10.27 -9.25 -2.28
CA GLY A 135 10.18 -8.27 -3.36
C GLY A 135 9.71 -6.89 -2.92
N TYR A 136 9.24 -6.79 -1.70
CA TYR A 136 8.80 -5.54 -1.10
C TYR A 136 9.81 -5.09 -0.04
#